data_d8a935aae113947794cc5aa039a315c5
#
_entry.id   d8a935aae113947794cc5aa039a315c5
#
_cell.length_a   1.000
_cell.length_b   1.000
_cell.length_c   1.000
_cell.angle_alpha   90.00
_cell.angle_beta   90.00
_cell.angle_gamma   90.00
#
_symmetry.space_group_name_H-M   'P 1'
#
loop_
_entity.id
_entity.type
_entity.pdbx_description
1 polymer ?
#
loop_
_entity_poly.entity_id
_entity_poly.type
_entity_poly.pdbx_seq_one_letter_code
_entity_poly.pdbx_strand_id
1 'polypeptide(L)'
;MRPSERRPDQLRPVTLEIGVNRYAEGSCLVSFGHTKVLVTATVEENVPGWMRNKGSGWVTAEYGMLPRATHTRGRREAAAGKQSGRTQEIQRLIGRSLRAVVDLKALGERQVVLDCDVVQADGGTRTAAITGAWVAMASALDYLRAEGVLKTDPILDQVAAVSCGVCSDEPVLDLDYEEDSTAEADSNFVLTGAGTIVEIQATGEKRGFSRPEFERLFQLAESGCAELFALQRAALGR
;
A
#
# COMPACT_ATOMS: atom_id res chain seq x y z
N MET A 1 -23.38 1.51 -15.28
CA MET A 1 -22.08 1.53 -16.01
C MET A 1 -21.17 2.47 -15.23
N ARG A 2 -19.95 2.07 -14.93
CA ARG A 2 -18.99 2.87 -14.16
C ARG A 2 -18.65 4.17 -14.91
N PRO A 3 -18.45 5.32 -14.21
CA PRO A 3 -18.07 6.58 -14.86
C PRO A 3 -16.80 6.47 -15.71
N SER A 4 -15.87 5.60 -15.28
CA SER A 4 -14.60 5.30 -15.96
C SER A 4 -14.72 4.35 -17.16
N GLU A 5 -15.91 3.87 -17.50
CA GLU A 5 -16.18 2.84 -18.53
C GLU A 5 -15.47 1.49 -18.30
N ARG A 6 -14.84 1.29 -17.13
CA ARG A 6 -14.19 0.02 -16.74
C ARG A 6 -15.23 -1.06 -16.45
N ARG A 7 -14.85 -2.32 -16.67
CA ARG A 7 -15.66 -3.46 -16.18
C ARG A 7 -15.63 -3.50 -14.64
N PRO A 8 -16.64 -4.11 -14.00
CA PRO A 8 -16.68 -4.23 -12.53
C PRO A 8 -15.45 -4.90 -11.92
N ASP A 9 -14.84 -5.83 -12.62
CA ASP A 9 -13.68 -6.61 -12.22
C ASP A 9 -12.32 -6.05 -12.69
N GLN A 10 -12.29 -4.84 -13.23
CA GLN A 10 -11.11 -4.28 -13.88
C GLN A 10 -10.40 -3.24 -13.01
N LEU A 11 -9.08 -3.45 -12.79
CA LEU A 11 -8.21 -2.42 -12.22
C LEU A 11 -8.06 -1.22 -13.17
N ARG A 12 -7.75 -0.05 -12.62
CA ARG A 12 -7.16 1.05 -13.39
C ARG A 12 -5.80 0.59 -13.96
N PRO A 13 -5.27 1.24 -14.99
CA PRO A 13 -3.88 1.00 -15.40
C PRO A 13 -2.93 1.21 -14.21
N VAL A 14 -2.13 0.18 -13.90
CA VAL A 14 -1.18 0.21 -12.78
C VAL A 14 0.25 0.24 -13.31
N THR A 15 1.08 1.13 -12.77
CA THR A 15 2.52 1.15 -13.03
C THR A 15 3.31 1.19 -11.71
N LEU A 16 4.46 0.50 -11.69
CA LEU A 16 5.39 0.43 -10.58
C LEU A 16 6.79 0.74 -11.12
N GLU A 17 7.22 2.00 -10.99
CA GLU A 17 8.52 2.45 -11.45
C GLU A 17 9.52 2.41 -10.29
N ILE A 18 10.55 1.57 -10.38
CA ILE A 18 11.58 1.43 -9.34
C ILE A 18 12.76 2.37 -9.58
N GLY A 19 13.57 2.63 -8.53
CA GLY A 19 14.80 3.41 -8.65
C GLY A 19 14.57 4.90 -8.95
N VAL A 20 13.39 5.41 -8.63
CA VAL A 20 13.02 6.82 -8.89
C VAL A 20 13.68 7.83 -7.94
N ASN A 21 14.27 7.36 -6.85
CA ASN A 21 15.08 8.17 -5.93
C ASN A 21 16.46 7.56 -5.79
N ARG A 22 17.51 8.32 -6.12
CA ARG A 22 18.90 7.85 -6.13
C ARG A 22 19.54 7.73 -4.75
N TYR A 23 18.94 8.27 -3.71
CA TYR A 23 19.52 8.32 -2.36
C TYR A 23 18.93 7.26 -1.42
N ALA A 24 17.71 6.79 -1.71
CA ALA A 24 17.08 5.73 -0.93
C ALA A 24 17.59 4.35 -1.38
N GLU A 25 17.71 3.40 -0.45
CA GLU A 25 18.10 2.01 -0.74
C GLU A 25 17.08 1.34 -1.65
N GLY A 26 15.80 1.75 -1.56
CA GLY A 26 14.75 1.34 -2.48
C GLY A 26 13.75 2.47 -2.71
N SER A 27 13.16 2.51 -3.90
CA SER A 27 12.09 3.49 -4.17
C SER A 27 11.16 2.99 -5.26
N CYS A 28 9.91 3.45 -5.20
CA CYS A 28 8.87 3.13 -6.18
C CYS A 28 7.94 4.33 -6.37
N LEU A 29 7.72 4.73 -7.62
CA LEU A 29 6.57 5.56 -7.97
C LEU A 29 5.46 4.63 -8.43
N VAL A 30 4.45 4.47 -7.58
CA VAL A 30 3.28 3.66 -7.87
C VAL A 30 2.15 4.53 -8.41
N SER A 31 1.52 4.08 -9.49
CA SER A 31 0.33 4.74 -10.06
C SER A 31 -0.80 3.74 -10.23
N PHE A 32 -1.99 4.11 -9.77
CA PHE A 32 -3.26 3.43 -10.05
C PHE A 32 -4.14 4.44 -10.79
N GLY A 33 -4.12 4.38 -12.13
CA GLY A 33 -4.71 5.45 -12.95
C GLY A 33 -4.11 6.81 -12.62
N HIS A 34 -4.93 7.71 -12.11
CA HIS A 34 -4.50 9.06 -11.73
C HIS A 34 -3.99 9.17 -10.29
N THR A 35 -4.20 8.16 -9.45
CA THR A 35 -3.57 8.12 -8.12
C THR A 35 -2.07 7.82 -8.26
N LYS A 36 -1.23 8.67 -7.68
CA LYS A 36 0.24 8.54 -7.70
C LYS A 36 0.80 8.70 -6.31
N VAL A 37 1.62 7.73 -5.89
CA VAL A 37 2.32 7.76 -4.60
C VAL A 37 3.81 7.53 -4.84
N LEU A 38 4.65 8.45 -4.39
CA LEU A 38 6.08 8.24 -4.31
C LEU A 38 6.39 7.52 -2.99
N VAL A 39 7.11 6.41 -3.09
CA VAL A 39 7.55 5.65 -1.92
C VAL A 39 9.06 5.55 -1.92
N THR A 40 9.69 5.86 -0.78
CA THR A 40 11.11 5.59 -0.53
C THR A 40 11.26 4.65 0.65
N ALA A 41 12.26 3.79 0.60
CA ALA A 41 12.63 2.87 1.67
C ALA A 41 14.05 3.23 2.14
N THR A 42 14.16 3.66 3.39
CA THR A 42 15.43 3.96 4.07
C THR A 42 15.77 2.86 5.03
N VAL A 43 17.01 2.38 5.01
CA VAL A 43 17.51 1.38 5.94
C VAL A 43 18.38 2.03 7.01
N GLU A 44 17.97 1.87 8.26
CA GLU A 44 18.73 2.32 9.42
C GLU A 44 19.41 1.14 10.13
N GLU A 45 20.71 1.25 10.41
CA GLU A 45 21.52 0.21 11.10
C GLU A 45 21.22 0.14 12.62
N ASN A 46 20.07 0.61 13.03
CA ASN A 46 19.60 0.54 14.40
C ASN A 46 18.07 0.42 14.43
N VAL A 47 17.54 -0.11 15.53
CA VAL A 47 16.11 -0.26 15.76
C VAL A 47 15.63 0.78 16.80
N PRO A 48 14.32 1.08 16.86
CA PRO A 48 13.74 1.90 17.92
C PRO A 48 14.14 1.41 19.30
N GLY A 49 14.30 2.33 20.26
CA GLY A 49 14.82 2.04 21.61
C GLY A 49 14.14 0.86 22.31
N TRP A 50 12.83 0.70 22.12
CA TRP A 50 12.05 -0.40 22.69
C TRP A 50 12.28 -1.77 22.01
N MET A 51 12.97 -1.80 20.85
CA MET A 51 13.36 -3.03 20.11
C MET A 51 14.82 -3.45 20.34
N ARG A 52 15.65 -2.59 20.93
CA ARG A 52 17.09 -2.87 21.14
C ARG A 52 17.33 -4.16 21.94
N ASN A 53 18.35 -4.89 21.55
CA ASN A 53 18.77 -6.17 22.16
C ASN A 53 17.69 -7.28 22.10
N LYS A 54 16.77 -7.20 21.13
CA LYS A 54 15.77 -8.26 20.91
C LYS A 54 16.15 -9.21 19.77
N GLY A 55 17.25 -8.91 19.04
CA GLY A 55 17.72 -9.68 17.90
C GLY A 55 16.71 -9.70 16.74
N SER A 56 15.94 -8.63 16.59
CA SER A 56 14.88 -8.52 15.59
C SER A 56 14.84 -7.12 15.03
N GLY A 57 14.63 -7.00 13.73
CA GLY A 57 14.46 -5.74 13.04
C GLY A 57 13.03 -5.18 13.16
N TRP A 58 12.82 -4.06 12.50
CA TRP A 58 11.53 -3.40 12.46
C TRP A 58 11.25 -2.82 11.07
N VAL A 59 9.98 -2.81 10.67
CA VAL A 59 9.51 -2.11 9.47
C VAL A 59 8.41 -1.16 9.90
N THR A 60 8.53 0.09 9.50
CA THR A 60 7.55 1.14 9.79
C THR A 60 7.28 1.97 8.56
N ALA A 61 6.22 2.78 8.58
CA ALA A 61 5.91 3.67 7.48
C ALA A 61 5.42 5.02 7.99
N GLU A 62 5.76 6.05 7.23
CA GLU A 62 5.14 7.36 7.27
C GLU A 62 4.27 7.55 6.02
N TYR A 63 3.23 8.34 6.14
CA TYR A 63 2.31 8.62 5.05
C TYR A 63 1.92 10.09 5.08
N GLY A 64 1.88 10.71 3.92
CA GLY A 64 1.44 12.07 3.79
C GLY A 64 0.87 12.36 2.41
N MET A 65 0.14 13.48 2.31
CA MET A 65 -0.36 13.98 1.03
C MET A 65 0.25 15.34 0.74
N LEU A 66 0.77 15.51 -0.48
CA LEU A 66 1.19 16.84 -0.93
C LEU A 66 -0.01 17.80 -0.95
N PRO A 67 0.20 19.10 -0.66
CA PRO A 67 -0.91 20.07 -0.61
C PRO A 67 -1.78 20.12 -1.86
N ARG A 68 -1.22 19.82 -3.04
CA ARG A 68 -1.95 19.79 -4.31
C ARG A 68 -2.16 18.37 -4.83
N ALA A 69 -2.09 17.38 -3.96
CA ALA A 69 -2.49 16.01 -4.31
C ALA A 69 -3.98 15.92 -4.66
N THR A 70 -4.81 16.83 -4.19
CA THR A 70 -6.25 16.91 -4.43
C THR A 70 -6.65 18.14 -5.25
N HIS A 71 -7.89 18.20 -5.73
CA HIS A 71 -8.45 19.32 -6.52
C HIS A 71 -8.29 20.68 -5.83
N THR A 72 -8.50 20.73 -4.52
CA THR A 72 -8.25 21.92 -3.70
C THR A 72 -6.96 21.77 -2.92
N ARG A 73 -6.27 22.88 -2.67
CA ARG A 73 -5.04 22.87 -1.89
C ARG A 73 -5.30 22.53 -0.42
N GLY A 74 -4.84 21.37 0.03
CA GLY A 74 -4.81 21.00 1.45
C GLY A 74 -3.72 21.75 2.23
N ARG A 75 -3.85 21.80 3.56
CA ARG A 75 -2.80 22.33 4.45
C ARG A 75 -1.74 21.25 4.69
N ARG A 76 -0.45 21.62 4.72
CA ARG A 76 0.62 20.68 5.15
C ARG A 76 0.44 20.34 6.63
N GLU A 77 0.41 19.06 6.98
CA GLU A 77 0.29 18.62 8.38
C GLU A 77 1.48 19.07 9.22
N ALA A 78 2.70 19.04 8.67
CA ALA A 78 3.89 19.56 9.34
C ALA A 78 3.73 21.05 9.74
N ALA A 79 3.10 21.87 8.88
CA ALA A 79 2.82 23.28 9.21
C ALA A 79 1.65 23.44 10.18
N ALA A 80 0.82 22.41 10.37
CA ALA A 80 -0.25 22.38 11.36
C ALA A 80 0.23 21.92 12.74
N GLY A 81 1.46 21.37 12.83
CA GLY A 81 2.07 20.88 14.06
C GLY A 81 1.52 19.54 14.56
N LYS A 82 0.63 18.89 13.80
CA LYS A 82 0.10 17.56 14.13
C LYS A 82 -0.38 16.84 12.88
N GLN A 83 -0.27 15.52 12.90
CA GLN A 83 -0.87 14.63 11.91
C GLN A 83 -2.34 14.42 12.18
N SER A 84 -3.13 14.20 11.13
CA SER A 84 -4.53 13.79 11.25
C SER A 84 -4.65 12.34 11.75
N GLY A 85 -5.79 11.98 12.30
CA GLY A 85 -6.09 10.59 12.69
C GLY A 85 -6.04 9.65 11.47
N ARG A 86 -6.50 10.12 10.30
CA ARG A 86 -6.42 9.39 9.04
C ARG A 86 -4.97 9.08 8.64
N THR A 87 -4.08 10.06 8.71
CA THR A 87 -2.66 9.88 8.41
C THR A 87 -2.03 8.84 9.32
N GLN A 88 -2.26 8.93 10.64
CA GLN A 88 -1.74 7.97 11.60
C GLN A 88 -2.30 6.56 11.42
N GLU A 89 -3.58 6.44 11.09
CA GLU A 89 -4.23 5.15 10.78
C GLU A 89 -3.57 4.49 9.56
N ILE A 90 -3.38 5.25 8.46
CA ILE A 90 -2.78 4.72 7.23
C ILE A 90 -1.30 4.33 7.44
N GLN A 91 -0.52 5.12 8.17
CA GLN A 91 0.86 4.77 8.55
C GLN A 91 0.92 3.42 9.26
N ARG A 92 0.03 3.19 10.22
CA ARG A 92 -0.03 1.94 10.98
C ARG A 92 -0.47 0.76 10.11
N LEU A 93 -1.39 1.00 9.19
CA LEU A 93 -1.86 0.01 8.23
C LEU A 93 -0.73 -0.44 7.29
N ILE A 94 0.00 0.50 6.67
CA ILE A 94 1.14 0.20 5.79
C ILE A 94 2.20 -0.60 6.57
N GLY A 95 2.63 -0.09 7.71
CA GLY A 95 3.65 -0.77 8.52
C GLY A 95 3.24 -2.19 8.94
N ARG A 96 1.97 -2.40 9.33
CA ARG A 96 1.45 -3.72 9.68
C ARG A 96 1.44 -4.66 8.47
N SER A 97 1.01 -4.17 7.32
CA SER A 97 0.94 -4.94 6.08
C SER A 97 2.32 -5.46 5.67
N LEU A 98 3.34 -4.63 5.73
CA LEU A 98 4.70 -5.01 5.40
C LEU A 98 5.30 -5.99 6.41
N ARG A 99 5.08 -5.77 7.71
CA ARG A 99 5.56 -6.70 8.75
C ARG A 99 4.95 -8.10 8.67
N ALA A 100 3.76 -8.24 8.10
CA ALA A 100 3.12 -9.54 7.91
C ALA A 100 3.88 -10.45 6.93
N VAL A 101 4.72 -9.88 6.07
CA VAL A 101 5.42 -10.60 5.00
C VAL A 101 6.95 -10.49 5.09
N VAL A 102 7.49 -10.14 6.26
CA VAL A 102 8.94 -10.02 6.49
C VAL A 102 9.35 -10.81 7.73
N ASP A 103 10.39 -11.62 7.60
CA ASP A 103 11.09 -12.21 8.76
C ASP A 103 11.94 -11.12 9.43
N LEU A 104 11.39 -10.53 10.47
CA LEU A 104 12.05 -9.48 11.23
C LEU A 104 13.31 -9.97 11.95
N LYS A 105 13.45 -11.28 12.22
CA LYS A 105 14.68 -11.85 12.79
C LYS A 105 15.77 -11.95 11.74
N ALA A 106 15.44 -12.39 10.53
CA ALA A 106 16.37 -12.44 9.41
C ALA A 106 16.85 -11.04 9.00
N LEU A 107 16.00 -9.99 9.18
CA LEU A 107 16.39 -8.60 8.97
C LEU A 107 17.48 -8.15 9.98
N GLY A 108 17.54 -8.75 11.17
CA GLY A 108 18.46 -8.35 12.24
C GLY A 108 18.06 -7.01 12.85
N GLU A 109 18.87 -6.47 13.77
CA GLU A 109 18.55 -5.20 14.47
C GLU A 109 18.70 -3.97 13.55
N ARG A 110 17.94 -3.96 12.45
CA ARG A 110 17.80 -2.87 11.49
C ARG A 110 16.37 -2.41 11.42
N GLN A 111 16.17 -1.15 11.03
CA GLN A 111 14.85 -0.62 10.73
C GLN A 111 14.75 -0.24 9.26
N VAL A 112 13.64 -0.63 8.63
CA VAL A 112 13.26 -0.11 7.32
C VAL A 112 12.13 0.89 7.52
N VAL A 113 12.35 2.13 7.13
CA VAL A 113 11.36 3.21 7.16
C VAL A 113 10.86 3.45 5.74
N LEU A 114 9.55 3.34 5.55
CA LEU A 114 8.89 3.63 4.26
C LEU A 114 8.25 5.01 4.34
N ASP A 115 8.68 5.94 3.50
CA ASP A 115 8.02 7.23 3.35
C ASP A 115 7.10 7.19 2.13
N CYS A 116 5.80 7.37 2.36
CA CYS A 116 4.76 7.29 1.33
C CYS A 116 4.12 8.66 1.11
N ASP A 117 4.55 9.36 0.08
CA ASP A 117 4.05 10.69 -0.27
C ASP A 117 3.07 10.63 -1.44
N VAL A 118 1.80 10.92 -1.15
CA VAL A 118 0.78 11.01 -2.20
C VAL A 118 1.01 12.28 -3.04
N VAL A 119 1.42 12.08 -4.28
CA VAL A 119 1.66 13.15 -5.26
C VAL A 119 0.36 13.61 -5.88
N GLN A 120 -0.52 12.65 -6.20
CA GLN A 120 -1.85 12.89 -6.76
C GLN A 120 -2.82 11.83 -6.24
N ALA A 121 -4.00 12.28 -5.80
CA ALA A 121 -5.04 11.43 -5.22
C ALA A 121 -6.28 11.38 -6.13
N ASP A 122 -6.68 10.17 -6.48
CA ASP A 122 -7.88 9.86 -7.24
C ASP A 122 -8.47 8.51 -6.78
N GLY A 123 -8.82 8.42 -5.49
CA GLY A 123 -9.23 7.16 -4.84
C GLY A 123 -8.08 6.18 -4.59
N GLY A 124 -8.21 5.29 -3.61
CA GLY A 124 -7.28 4.18 -3.35
C GLY A 124 -5.84 4.58 -2.96
N THR A 125 -5.62 5.74 -2.34
CA THR A 125 -4.25 6.19 -2.01
C THR A 125 -3.55 5.27 -1.01
N ARG A 126 -4.27 4.72 -0.01
CA ARG A 126 -3.73 3.77 0.97
C ARG A 126 -3.36 2.43 0.35
N THR A 127 -4.17 1.93 -0.59
CA THR A 127 -3.94 0.65 -1.26
C THR A 127 -2.77 0.75 -2.23
N ALA A 128 -2.67 1.85 -2.99
CA ALA A 128 -1.51 2.15 -3.82
C ALA A 128 -0.23 2.28 -2.96
N ALA A 129 -0.31 2.99 -1.81
CA ALA A 129 0.83 3.13 -0.89
C ALA A 129 1.33 1.78 -0.38
N ILE A 130 0.45 0.87 0.07
CA ILE A 130 0.84 -0.48 0.52
C ILE A 130 1.52 -1.26 -0.60
N THR A 131 0.92 -1.27 -1.79
CA THR A 131 1.41 -2.02 -2.95
C THR A 131 2.77 -1.52 -3.42
N GLY A 132 2.96 -0.19 -3.49
CA GLY A 132 4.25 0.42 -3.84
C GLY A 132 5.29 0.31 -2.73
N ALA A 133 4.86 0.38 -1.45
CA ALA A 133 5.77 0.24 -0.32
C ALA A 133 6.40 -1.15 -0.23
N TRP A 134 5.66 -2.20 -0.59
CA TRP A 134 6.25 -3.53 -0.70
C TRP A 134 7.35 -3.58 -1.78
N VAL A 135 7.14 -2.97 -2.94
CA VAL A 135 8.15 -2.92 -4.03
C VAL A 135 9.38 -2.12 -3.59
N ALA A 136 9.20 -0.95 -2.96
CA ALA A 136 10.31 -0.14 -2.47
C ALA A 136 11.11 -0.89 -1.38
N MET A 137 10.42 -1.54 -0.43
CA MET A 137 11.05 -2.38 0.60
C MET A 137 11.82 -3.55 -0.02
N ALA A 138 11.21 -4.28 -0.96
CA ALA A 138 11.86 -5.40 -1.64
C ALA A 138 13.14 -4.96 -2.36
N SER A 139 13.09 -3.83 -3.07
CA SER A 139 14.26 -3.23 -3.73
C SER A 139 15.36 -2.88 -2.74
N ALA A 140 15.01 -2.31 -1.57
CA ALA A 140 15.99 -1.99 -0.53
C ALA A 140 16.63 -3.24 0.07
N LEU A 141 15.85 -4.29 0.29
CA LEU A 141 16.37 -5.56 0.82
C LEU A 141 17.24 -6.30 -0.21
N ASP A 142 16.91 -6.23 -1.50
CA ASP A 142 17.77 -6.74 -2.58
C ASP A 142 19.11 -5.97 -2.63
N TYR A 143 19.09 -4.64 -2.47
CA TYR A 143 20.29 -3.82 -2.36
C TYR A 143 21.17 -4.28 -1.20
N LEU A 144 20.63 -4.47 0.01
CA LEU A 144 21.38 -4.94 1.17
C LEU A 144 21.96 -6.34 0.98
N ARG A 145 21.27 -7.21 0.24
CA ARG A 145 21.79 -8.54 -0.12
C ARG A 145 22.93 -8.44 -1.12
N ALA A 146 22.84 -7.58 -2.11
CA ALA A 146 23.90 -7.33 -3.08
C ALA A 146 25.15 -6.77 -2.43
N GLU A 147 25.00 -5.89 -1.43
CA GLU A 147 26.12 -5.36 -0.62
C GLU A 147 26.66 -6.37 0.41
N GLY A 148 26.08 -7.57 0.51
CA GLY A 148 26.49 -8.60 1.47
C GLY A 148 26.14 -8.31 2.94
N VAL A 149 25.31 -7.32 3.19
CA VAL A 149 24.82 -6.93 4.53
C VAL A 149 23.82 -7.96 5.06
N LEU A 150 22.91 -8.42 4.20
CA LEU A 150 21.97 -9.51 4.49
C LEU A 150 22.45 -10.81 3.85
N LYS A 151 22.49 -11.89 4.65
CA LYS A 151 22.90 -13.22 4.19
C LYS A 151 21.75 -14.00 3.54
N THR A 152 20.52 -13.73 3.93
CA THR A 152 19.31 -14.39 3.46
C THR A 152 18.27 -13.33 3.09
N ASP A 153 17.33 -13.71 2.24
CA ASP A 153 16.19 -12.85 1.93
C ASP A 153 15.21 -12.86 3.11
N PRO A 154 14.94 -11.72 3.75
CA PRO A 154 13.97 -11.65 4.83
C PRO A 154 12.52 -11.56 4.33
N ILE A 155 12.27 -11.45 3.02
CA ILE A 155 10.91 -11.42 2.47
C ILE A 155 10.32 -12.83 2.52
N LEU A 156 9.19 -12.96 3.21
CA LEU A 156 8.44 -14.22 3.32
C LEU A 156 7.41 -14.36 2.20
N ASP A 157 6.80 -13.25 1.79
CA ASP A 157 5.73 -13.25 0.79
C ASP A 157 5.55 -11.85 0.17
N GLN A 158 4.70 -11.74 -0.85
CA GLN A 158 4.20 -10.46 -1.36
C GLN A 158 3.03 -9.97 -0.51
N VAL A 159 2.80 -8.66 -0.51
CA VAL A 159 1.57 -8.05 -0.02
C VAL A 159 1.11 -6.96 -0.98
N ALA A 160 -0.17 -6.95 -1.26
CA ALA A 160 -0.81 -5.91 -2.07
C ALA A 160 -2.17 -5.54 -1.46
N ALA A 161 -2.69 -4.41 -1.88
CA ALA A 161 -3.98 -3.94 -1.42
C ALA A 161 -4.80 -3.33 -2.56
N VAL A 162 -6.11 -3.53 -2.50
CA VAL A 162 -7.07 -2.93 -3.43
C VAL A 162 -8.27 -2.38 -2.66
N SER A 163 -8.90 -1.35 -3.22
CA SER A 163 -10.24 -0.93 -2.81
C SER A 163 -11.29 -1.68 -3.60
N CYS A 164 -12.41 -1.97 -2.98
CA CYS A 164 -13.62 -2.49 -3.62
C CYS A 164 -14.82 -1.78 -3.02
N GLY A 165 -15.90 -1.65 -3.76
CA GLY A 165 -17.11 -1.03 -3.24
C GLY A 165 -18.36 -1.47 -3.97
N VAL A 166 -19.51 -1.05 -3.43
CA VAL A 166 -20.81 -1.22 -4.09
C VAL A 166 -21.22 0.12 -4.66
N CYS A 167 -21.33 0.17 -5.99
CA CYS A 167 -21.72 1.35 -6.74
C CYS A 167 -22.97 1.04 -7.58
N SER A 168 -24.09 1.69 -7.29
CA SER A 168 -25.40 1.44 -7.94
C SER A 168 -25.77 -0.06 -7.90
N ASP A 169 -25.74 -0.63 -6.70
CA ASP A 169 -26.01 -2.05 -6.39
C ASP A 169 -25.02 -3.05 -7.05
N GLU A 170 -23.96 -2.59 -7.72
CA GLU A 170 -22.95 -3.44 -8.36
C GLU A 170 -21.63 -3.44 -7.57
N PRO A 171 -21.11 -4.60 -7.12
CA PRO A 171 -19.78 -4.72 -6.55
C PRO A 171 -18.70 -4.49 -7.61
N VAL A 172 -17.78 -3.55 -7.34
CA VAL A 172 -16.73 -3.13 -8.28
C VAL A 172 -15.35 -3.10 -7.61
N LEU A 173 -14.32 -3.37 -8.42
CA LEU A 173 -12.92 -3.38 -8.05
C LEU A 173 -12.28 -2.03 -8.30
N ASP A 174 -11.36 -1.60 -7.40
CA ASP A 174 -10.46 -0.46 -7.57
C ASP A 174 -11.21 0.86 -7.83
N LEU A 175 -11.80 1.40 -6.77
CA LEU A 175 -12.57 2.65 -6.81
C LEU A 175 -11.66 3.83 -7.15
N ASP A 176 -12.04 4.64 -8.14
CA ASP A 176 -11.55 6.00 -8.30
C ASP A 176 -12.28 6.97 -7.35
N TYR A 177 -11.92 8.25 -7.37
CA TYR A 177 -12.51 9.23 -6.44
C TYR A 177 -14.00 9.45 -6.67
N GLU A 178 -14.46 9.44 -7.91
CA GLU A 178 -15.88 9.64 -8.23
C GLU A 178 -16.71 8.47 -7.72
N GLU A 179 -16.22 7.25 -7.90
CA GLU A 179 -16.86 6.03 -7.40
C GLU A 179 -16.82 5.97 -5.87
N ASP A 180 -15.65 6.20 -5.25
CA ASP A 180 -15.45 6.18 -3.79
C ASP A 180 -16.37 7.18 -3.07
N SER A 181 -16.45 8.42 -3.59
CA SER A 181 -17.28 9.48 -3.00
C SER A 181 -18.79 9.22 -3.09
N THR A 182 -19.21 8.34 -3.97
CA THR A 182 -20.63 8.02 -4.23
C THR A 182 -21.02 6.59 -3.87
N ALA A 183 -20.07 5.75 -3.50
CA ALA A 183 -20.29 4.37 -3.13
C ALA A 183 -21.35 4.20 -2.03
N GLU A 184 -22.08 3.10 -2.06
CA GLU A 184 -23.02 2.71 -1.02
C GLU A 184 -22.29 2.02 0.14
N ALA A 185 -21.25 1.29 -0.20
CA ALA A 185 -20.28 0.70 0.72
C ALA A 185 -18.90 0.73 0.07
N ASP A 186 -17.87 1.01 0.87
CA ASP A 186 -16.49 0.94 0.48
C ASP A 186 -15.72 -0.06 1.34
N SER A 187 -14.68 -0.63 0.77
CA SER A 187 -13.81 -1.57 1.48
C SER A 187 -12.38 -1.54 0.94
N ASN A 188 -11.43 -1.81 1.83
CA ASN A 188 -10.03 -1.98 1.47
C ASN A 188 -9.59 -3.36 1.96
N PHE A 189 -9.00 -4.12 1.07
CA PHE A 189 -8.49 -5.47 1.34
C PHE A 189 -6.98 -5.47 1.21
N VAL A 190 -6.29 -6.04 2.19
CA VAL A 190 -4.85 -6.26 2.18
C VAL A 190 -4.61 -7.76 2.23
N LEU A 191 -4.05 -8.31 1.14
CA LEU A 191 -3.84 -9.75 0.98
C LEU A 191 -2.37 -10.06 0.73
N THR A 192 -1.93 -11.26 1.12
CA THR A 192 -0.60 -11.78 0.79
C THR A 192 -0.64 -12.64 -0.48
N GLY A 193 0.53 -12.90 -1.07
CA GLY A 193 0.67 -13.79 -2.23
C GLY A 193 0.16 -15.21 -1.98
N ALA A 194 0.22 -15.69 -0.74
CA ALA A 194 -0.35 -16.99 -0.32
C ALA A 194 -1.88 -16.93 -0.09
N GLY A 195 -2.54 -15.80 -0.32
CA GLY A 195 -3.98 -15.63 -0.11
C GLY A 195 -4.38 -15.39 1.34
N THR A 196 -3.43 -15.09 2.22
CA THR A 196 -3.73 -14.77 3.63
C THR A 196 -4.26 -13.34 3.74
N ILE A 197 -5.28 -13.15 4.56
CA ILE A 197 -5.85 -11.84 4.85
C ILE A 197 -4.98 -11.15 5.92
N VAL A 198 -4.43 -9.99 5.59
CA VAL A 198 -3.70 -9.15 6.56
C VAL A 198 -4.64 -8.17 7.25
N GLU A 199 -5.50 -7.52 6.47
CA GLU A 199 -6.51 -6.61 7.00
C GLU A 199 -7.67 -6.45 6.03
N ILE A 200 -8.86 -6.25 6.57
CA ILE A 200 -10.06 -5.84 5.85
C ILE A 200 -10.64 -4.64 6.59
N GLN A 201 -10.86 -3.55 5.88
CA GLN A 201 -11.62 -2.41 6.34
C GLN A 201 -12.84 -2.28 5.43
N ALA A 202 -14.05 -2.32 5.97
CA ALA A 202 -15.27 -2.25 5.18
C ALA A 202 -16.32 -1.43 5.92
N THR A 203 -16.94 -0.49 5.21
CA THR A 203 -17.91 0.46 5.75
C THR A 203 -19.12 0.55 4.82
N GLY A 204 -20.31 0.48 5.40
CA GLY A 204 -21.55 0.83 4.69
C GLY A 204 -21.78 2.34 4.82
N GLU A 205 -21.51 3.09 3.78
CA GLU A 205 -21.59 4.55 3.79
C GLU A 205 -23.03 5.06 3.70
N LYS A 206 -23.83 4.48 2.83
CA LYS A 206 -25.26 4.86 2.63
C LYS A 206 -26.21 3.79 3.14
N ARG A 207 -25.80 2.54 3.12
CA ARG A 207 -26.52 1.38 3.62
C ARG A 207 -25.57 0.30 4.07
N GLY A 208 -26.03 -0.59 4.93
CA GLY A 208 -25.29 -1.82 5.19
C GLY A 208 -25.21 -2.69 3.92
N PHE A 209 -24.14 -3.46 3.78
CA PHE A 209 -24.00 -4.45 2.72
C PHE A 209 -24.18 -5.87 3.26
N SER A 210 -24.73 -6.71 2.42
CA SER A 210 -25.06 -8.10 2.77
C SER A 210 -23.82 -9.00 2.73
N ARG A 211 -23.93 -10.19 3.33
CA ARG A 211 -22.86 -11.19 3.25
C ARG A 211 -22.53 -11.62 1.81
N PRO A 212 -23.49 -11.87 0.91
CA PRO A 212 -23.18 -12.15 -0.50
C PRO A 212 -22.45 -11.01 -1.21
N GLU A 213 -22.79 -9.75 -0.93
CA GLU A 213 -22.03 -8.58 -1.46
C GLU A 213 -20.61 -8.58 -0.94
N PHE A 214 -20.40 -8.82 0.36
CA PHE A 214 -19.05 -8.93 0.93
C PHE A 214 -18.24 -10.06 0.27
N GLU A 215 -18.83 -11.24 0.09
CA GLU A 215 -18.16 -12.36 -0.57
C GLU A 215 -17.76 -12.01 -2.01
N ARG A 216 -18.60 -11.25 -2.72
CA ARG A 216 -18.28 -10.78 -4.07
C ARG A 216 -17.17 -9.73 -4.06
N LEU A 217 -17.20 -8.76 -3.13
CA LEU A 217 -16.11 -7.78 -2.96
C LEU A 217 -14.78 -8.47 -2.66
N PHE A 218 -14.79 -9.51 -1.82
CA PHE A 218 -13.61 -10.27 -1.48
C PHE A 218 -13.04 -11.02 -2.70
N GLN A 219 -13.89 -11.66 -3.52
CA GLN A 219 -13.47 -12.32 -4.76
C GLN A 219 -12.83 -11.32 -5.76
N LEU A 220 -13.40 -10.12 -5.88
CA LEU A 220 -12.81 -9.05 -6.69
C LEU A 220 -11.45 -8.63 -6.15
N ALA A 221 -11.32 -8.52 -4.83
CA ALA A 221 -10.06 -8.18 -4.18
C ALA A 221 -8.97 -9.25 -4.40
N GLU A 222 -9.33 -10.54 -4.32
CA GLU A 222 -8.40 -11.64 -4.62
C GLU A 222 -7.89 -11.55 -6.07
N SER A 223 -8.78 -11.33 -7.03
CA SER A 223 -8.41 -11.16 -8.44
C SER A 223 -7.51 -9.94 -8.65
N GLY A 224 -7.90 -8.78 -8.10
CA GLY A 224 -7.11 -7.56 -8.21
C GLY A 224 -5.73 -7.68 -7.58
N CYS A 225 -5.64 -8.28 -6.38
CA CYS A 225 -4.34 -8.52 -5.74
C CYS A 225 -3.46 -9.49 -6.55
N ALA A 226 -4.03 -10.52 -7.17
CA ALA A 226 -3.29 -11.44 -8.03
C ALA A 226 -2.63 -10.72 -9.22
N GLU A 227 -3.34 -9.78 -9.85
CA GLU A 227 -2.77 -8.92 -10.91
C GLU A 227 -1.65 -8.02 -10.35
N LEU A 228 -1.84 -7.41 -9.17
CA LEU A 228 -0.84 -6.58 -8.53
C LEU A 228 0.43 -7.37 -8.17
N PHE A 229 0.31 -8.60 -7.70
CA PHE A 229 1.46 -9.47 -7.43
C PHE A 229 2.27 -9.76 -8.70
N ALA A 230 1.61 -9.97 -9.84
CA ALA A 230 2.31 -10.14 -11.12
C ALA A 230 3.08 -8.87 -11.51
N LEU A 231 2.46 -7.69 -11.35
CA LEU A 231 3.10 -6.41 -11.63
C LEU A 231 4.28 -6.12 -10.68
N GLN A 232 4.16 -6.44 -9.39
CA GLN A 232 5.26 -6.31 -8.43
C GLN A 232 6.46 -7.17 -8.83
N ARG A 233 6.23 -8.44 -9.21
CA ARG A 233 7.31 -9.32 -9.71
C ARG A 233 7.96 -8.76 -10.97
N ALA A 234 7.15 -8.35 -11.94
CA ALA A 234 7.65 -7.78 -13.18
C ALA A 234 8.51 -6.51 -12.95
N ALA A 235 8.08 -5.63 -12.04
CA ALA A 235 8.83 -4.42 -11.69
C ALA A 235 10.21 -4.73 -11.07
N LEU A 236 10.33 -5.83 -10.30
CA LEU A 236 11.57 -6.27 -9.69
C LEU A 236 12.40 -7.23 -10.57
N GLY A 237 11.93 -7.56 -11.77
CA GLY A 237 12.61 -8.51 -12.66
C GLY A 237 12.55 -9.97 -12.17
N ARG A 238 11.50 -10.33 -11.47
CA ARG A 238 11.30 -11.68 -10.85
C ARG A 238 10.17 -12.44 -11.52
#